data_48ebe0fc0fdfbac32c867a3df3f39b9a
#
_entry.id   48ebe0fc0fdfbac32c867a3df3f39b9a
#
_cell.length_a   1.000
_cell.length_b   1.000
_cell.length_c   1.000
_cell.angle_alpha   90.00
_cell.angle_beta   90.00
_cell.angle_gamma   90.00
#
_symmetry.space_group_name_H-M   'P 1'
#
loop_
_entity.id
_entity.type
_entity.pdbx_description
1 polymer ?
#
loop_
_entity_poly.entity_id
_entity_poly.type
_entity_poly.pdbx_seq_one_letter_code
_entity_poly.pdbx_strand_id
1 'polypeptide(L)'
;MKDLIKAIRFAANMNQEQFASALGTTPLSINRWENGKTLPNRMAQTQLYNFCKEHAIDVAQLIIDTKAHANTDNKLVLYHGSKKGIIGDIAPISRNECDFGSGFYMGTNTLQPLTLVCNEDKPRFYTVELNMTGLKVLTVEIGMDWAMLIAYYRKEMESAKGTPIYEKYAHMADGYDVIIGYIANDRMYTELSRFFNKTLTDVALINCLSALDLGKQYVAISEKACKQIKILKEEPLSQLELSLLKDMSAERRKEGIALAEEIEVKYRREGKFFDEILKGE
;
A
#
# COMPACT_ATOMS: atom_id res chain seq x y z
N MET A 1 14.82 -1.99 -12.05
CA MET A 1 15.41 -0.97 -12.97
C MET A 1 15.56 -1.46 -14.41
N LYS A 2 16.23 -2.59 -14.71
CA LYS A 2 16.42 -3.07 -16.11
C LYS A 2 15.10 -3.28 -16.84
N ASP A 3 14.17 -3.98 -16.22
CA ASP A 3 12.86 -4.28 -16.79
C ASP A 3 11.99 -3.01 -16.96
N LEU A 4 12.08 -2.07 -16.02
CA LEU A 4 11.42 -0.77 -16.11
C LEU A 4 11.94 0.07 -17.29
N ILE A 5 13.25 0.16 -17.49
CA ILE A 5 13.84 0.91 -18.64
C ILE A 5 13.35 0.33 -19.96
N LYS A 6 13.35 -0.99 -20.07
CA LYS A 6 12.84 -1.70 -21.24
C LYS A 6 11.34 -1.45 -21.45
N ALA A 7 10.54 -1.48 -20.38
CA ALA A 7 9.12 -1.19 -20.45
C ALA A 7 8.84 0.26 -20.88
N ILE A 8 9.57 1.24 -20.35
CA ILE A 8 9.47 2.65 -20.76
C ILE A 8 9.72 2.79 -22.27
N ARG A 9 10.80 2.19 -22.78
CA ARG A 9 11.11 2.25 -24.22
C ARG A 9 10.00 1.62 -25.07
N PHE A 10 9.45 0.50 -24.68
CA PHE A 10 8.34 -0.13 -25.40
C PHE A 10 7.07 0.72 -25.34
N ALA A 11 6.75 1.32 -24.18
CA ALA A 11 5.62 2.21 -24.04
C ALA A 11 5.75 3.46 -24.96
N ALA A 12 6.99 3.94 -25.19
CA ALA A 12 7.27 4.99 -26.15
C ALA A 12 7.29 4.52 -27.61
N ASN A 13 7.09 3.24 -27.87
CA ASN A 13 7.18 2.64 -29.21
C ASN A 13 8.51 2.93 -29.95
N MET A 14 9.63 2.89 -29.21
CA MET A 14 10.96 3.19 -29.72
C MET A 14 11.87 1.96 -29.77
N ASN A 15 12.76 1.90 -30.77
CA ASN A 15 13.90 1.00 -30.74
C ASN A 15 15.03 1.57 -29.85
N GLN A 16 16.09 0.81 -29.60
CA GLN A 16 17.19 1.24 -28.70
C GLN A 16 17.94 2.48 -29.24
N GLU A 17 18.07 2.66 -30.55
CA GLU A 17 18.73 3.81 -31.17
C GLU A 17 17.90 5.09 -31.00
N GLN A 18 16.60 5.02 -31.28
CA GLN A 18 15.67 6.14 -31.13
C GLN A 18 15.60 6.57 -29.66
N PHE A 19 15.49 5.58 -28.74
CA PHE A 19 15.42 5.84 -27.31
C PHE A 19 16.73 6.44 -26.77
N ALA A 20 17.87 5.97 -27.25
CA ALA A 20 19.18 6.53 -26.91
C ALA A 20 19.30 7.99 -27.37
N SER A 21 18.88 8.28 -28.61
CA SER A 21 18.87 9.64 -29.17
C SER A 21 17.98 10.58 -28.34
N ALA A 22 16.76 10.13 -27.98
CA ALA A 22 15.83 10.92 -27.19
C ALA A 22 16.35 11.21 -25.75
N LEU A 23 17.15 10.31 -25.19
CA LEU A 23 17.77 10.48 -23.87
C LEU A 23 19.16 11.12 -23.92
N GLY A 24 19.67 11.52 -25.09
CA GLY A 24 21.01 12.08 -25.24
C GLY A 24 22.14 11.12 -24.79
N THR A 25 21.97 9.82 -25.05
CA THR A 25 22.91 8.76 -24.68
C THR A 25 23.24 7.86 -25.88
N THR A 26 23.96 6.76 -25.66
CA THR A 26 24.31 5.80 -26.72
C THR A 26 23.46 4.56 -26.72
N PRO A 27 23.19 3.92 -27.87
CA PRO A 27 22.49 2.62 -27.92
C PRO A 27 23.17 1.54 -27.07
N LEU A 28 24.49 1.58 -26.97
CA LEU A 28 25.26 0.68 -26.11
C LEU A 28 24.92 0.88 -24.62
N SER A 29 24.73 2.12 -24.19
CA SER A 29 24.30 2.42 -22.82
C SER A 29 22.90 1.86 -22.53
N ILE A 30 21.95 2.10 -23.44
CA ILE A 30 20.60 1.54 -23.33
C ILE A 30 20.65 0.01 -23.25
N ASN A 31 21.38 -0.63 -24.15
CA ASN A 31 21.53 -2.09 -24.13
C ASN A 31 22.11 -2.62 -22.82
N ARG A 32 23.12 -1.94 -22.26
CA ARG A 32 23.71 -2.33 -20.97
C ARG A 32 22.73 -2.17 -19.81
N TRP A 33 21.92 -1.12 -19.80
CA TRP A 33 20.92 -0.86 -18.77
C TRP A 33 19.78 -1.90 -18.84
N GLU A 34 19.25 -2.17 -20.03
CA GLU A 34 18.18 -3.15 -20.24
C GLU A 34 18.60 -4.58 -19.94
N ASN A 35 19.88 -4.89 -20.05
CA ASN A 35 20.44 -6.21 -19.70
C ASN A 35 20.98 -6.27 -18.26
N GLY A 36 20.88 -5.18 -17.49
CA GLY A 36 21.33 -5.12 -16.11
C GLY A 36 22.85 -5.17 -15.93
N LYS A 37 23.62 -4.95 -17.01
CA LYS A 37 25.09 -4.91 -16.97
C LYS A 37 25.64 -3.67 -16.28
N THR A 38 24.94 -2.55 -16.41
CA THR A 38 25.20 -1.30 -15.71
C THR A 38 23.89 -0.64 -15.33
N LEU A 39 23.92 0.26 -14.35
CA LEU A 39 22.77 1.11 -14.01
C LEU A 39 22.97 2.51 -14.63
N PRO A 40 21.90 3.22 -15.04
CA PRO A 40 21.99 4.62 -15.40
C PRO A 40 22.47 5.44 -14.19
N ASN A 41 23.37 6.37 -14.40
CA ASN A 41 23.79 7.32 -13.38
C ASN A 41 22.66 8.29 -13.05
N ARG A 42 22.85 9.14 -12.02
CA ARG A 42 21.82 10.08 -11.57
C ARG A 42 21.29 10.99 -12.68
N MET A 43 22.18 11.50 -13.55
CA MET A 43 21.80 12.37 -14.65
C MET A 43 20.91 11.63 -15.67
N ALA A 44 21.30 10.41 -16.06
CA ALA A 44 20.51 9.58 -16.96
C ALA A 44 19.15 9.19 -16.36
N GLN A 45 19.08 8.96 -15.06
CA GLN A 45 17.80 8.71 -14.37
C GLN A 45 16.88 9.95 -14.38
N THR A 46 17.44 11.16 -14.25
CA THR A 46 16.69 12.41 -14.39
C THR A 46 16.18 12.60 -15.82
N GLN A 47 17.00 12.28 -16.82
CA GLN A 47 16.57 12.33 -18.23
C GLN A 47 15.45 11.33 -18.53
N LEU A 48 15.54 10.10 -18.01
CA LEU A 48 14.46 9.10 -18.09
C LEU A 48 13.17 9.60 -17.45
N TYR A 49 13.26 10.23 -16.27
CA TYR A 49 12.10 10.80 -15.59
C TYR A 49 11.42 11.91 -16.43
N ASN A 50 12.21 12.87 -16.95
CA ASN A 50 11.68 13.94 -17.79
C ASN A 50 11.06 13.38 -19.08
N PHE A 51 11.72 12.43 -19.71
CA PHE A 51 11.22 11.73 -20.89
C PHE A 51 9.85 11.09 -20.65
N CYS A 52 9.67 10.41 -19.51
CA CYS A 52 8.39 9.82 -19.17
C CYS A 52 7.28 10.87 -19.04
N LYS A 53 7.56 12.01 -18.41
CA LYS A 53 6.61 13.13 -18.30
C LYS A 53 6.26 13.74 -19.65
N GLU A 54 7.25 14.01 -20.48
CA GLU A 54 7.08 14.61 -21.81
C GLU A 54 6.26 13.72 -22.76
N HIS A 55 6.37 12.40 -22.61
CA HIS A 55 5.67 11.41 -23.44
C HIS A 55 4.39 10.88 -22.81
N ALA A 56 3.95 11.43 -21.68
CA ALA A 56 2.76 11.01 -20.93
C ALA A 56 2.72 9.47 -20.67
N ILE A 57 3.88 8.87 -20.38
CA ILE A 57 3.99 7.43 -20.10
C ILE A 57 3.47 7.16 -18.70
N ASP A 58 2.50 6.26 -18.55
CA ASP A 58 2.03 5.77 -17.26
C ASP A 58 3.09 4.85 -16.61
N VAL A 59 4.07 5.50 -16.01
CA VAL A 59 5.17 4.79 -15.36
C VAL A 59 4.70 4.06 -14.09
N ALA A 60 3.62 4.54 -13.47
CA ALA A 60 3.03 3.87 -12.31
C ALA A 60 2.60 2.46 -12.67
N GLN A 61 1.85 2.34 -13.76
CA GLN A 61 1.42 1.03 -14.26
C GLN A 61 2.63 0.18 -14.68
N LEU A 62 3.64 0.76 -15.34
CA LEU A 62 4.86 0.04 -15.71
C LEU A 62 5.65 -0.48 -14.49
N ILE A 63 5.73 0.28 -13.39
CA ILE A 63 6.36 -0.17 -12.15
C ILE A 63 5.56 -1.32 -11.54
N ILE A 64 4.23 -1.20 -11.49
CA ILE A 64 3.35 -2.27 -11.02
C ILE A 64 3.61 -3.56 -11.81
N ASP A 65 3.53 -3.47 -13.14
CA ASP A 65 3.64 -4.63 -14.04
C ASP A 65 5.02 -5.29 -13.96
N THR A 66 6.09 -4.49 -13.89
CA THR A 66 7.47 -5.04 -13.83
C THR A 66 7.82 -5.66 -12.49
N LYS A 67 7.08 -5.35 -11.43
CA LYS A 67 7.29 -5.90 -10.08
C LYS A 67 6.27 -6.98 -9.70
N ALA A 68 5.14 -7.05 -10.41
CA ALA A 68 4.12 -8.07 -10.15
C ALA A 68 4.65 -9.48 -10.48
N HIS A 69 4.29 -10.44 -9.65
CA HIS A 69 4.52 -11.86 -9.88
C HIS A 69 3.18 -12.57 -9.91
N ALA A 70 3.02 -13.49 -10.87
CA ALA A 70 1.80 -14.30 -10.92
C ALA A 70 1.75 -15.23 -9.70
N ASN A 71 0.57 -15.31 -9.07
CA ASN A 71 0.29 -16.35 -8.10
C ASN A 71 0.30 -17.69 -8.82
N THR A 72 1.14 -18.63 -8.39
CA THR A 72 1.14 -19.99 -8.85
C THR A 72 0.42 -20.89 -7.84
N ASP A 73 -0.13 -22.01 -8.29
CA ASP A 73 -0.97 -22.93 -7.52
C ASP A 73 -0.55 -23.08 -6.04
N ASN A 74 -1.46 -22.75 -5.14
CA ASN A 74 -1.37 -22.84 -3.68
C ASN A 74 -0.33 -21.96 -2.97
N LYS A 75 0.29 -20.99 -3.65
CA LYS A 75 1.27 -20.08 -3.06
C LYS A 75 0.74 -18.64 -3.09
N LEU A 76 0.54 -18.08 -1.92
CA LEU A 76 0.12 -16.69 -1.78
C LEU A 76 1.34 -15.79 -1.87
N VAL A 77 1.51 -15.13 -3.02
CA VAL A 77 2.56 -14.12 -3.23
C VAL A 77 2.02 -12.76 -2.86
N LEU A 78 2.76 -12.09 -1.98
CA LEU A 78 2.43 -10.80 -1.41
C LEU A 78 3.64 -9.86 -1.48
N TYR A 79 3.42 -8.57 -1.20
CA TYR A 79 4.44 -7.53 -1.33
C TYR A 79 4.61 -6.74 -0.04
N HIS A 80 5.86 -6.41 0.29
CA HIS A 80 6.20 -5.63 1.48
C HIS A 80 7.19 -4.51 1.13
N GLY A 81 6.98 -3.34 1.71
CA GLY A 81 7.90 -2.21 1.63
C GLY A 81 8.59 -1.96 2.97
N SER A 82 9.92 -1.95 2.97
CA SER A 82 10.71 -1.63 4.15
C SER A 82 11.52 -0.37 3.97
N LYS A 83 11.52 0.51 4.96
CA LYS A 83 12.26 1.77 4.96
C LYS A 83 13.78 1.58 4.89
N LYS A 84 14.30 0.53 5.52
CA LYS A 84 15.75 0.27 5.68
C LYS A 84 16.18 -1.16 5.36
N GLY A 85 15.23 -2.00 4.90
CA GLY A 85 15.42 -3.43 4.75
C GLY A 85 14.96 -4.23 5.97
N ILE A 86 14.82 -5.54 5.80
CA ILE A 86 14.53 -6.50 6.88
C ILE A 86 15.87 -6.93 7.47
N ILE A 87 16.03 -6.77 8.77
CA ILE A 87 17.23 -7.16 9.51
C ILE A 87 16.86 -8.29 10.47
N GLY A 88 17.49 -9.44 10.32
CA GLY A 88 17.17 -10.65 11.10
C GLY A 88 15.90 -11.34 10.61
N ASP A 89 15.25 -12.04 11.53
CA ASP A 89 14.04 -12.80 11.23
C ASP A 89 12.82 -11.88 11.06
N ILE A 90 11.86 -12.32 10.23
CA ILE A 90 10.58 -11.63 10.10
C ILE A 90 9.81 -11.79 11.41
N ALA A 91 9.37 -10.67 11.97
CA ALA A 91 8.66 -10.61 13.25
C ALA A 91 7.53 -9.56 13.21
N PRO A 92 6.52 -9.66 14.08
CA PRO A 92 5.39 -8.73 14.13
C PRO A 92 5.75 -7.43 14.86
N ILE A 93 6.72 -6.67 14.33
CA ILE A 93 7.37 -5.52 14.99
C ILE A 93 7.01 -4.15 14.42
N SER A 94 5.94 -4.03 13.62
CA SER A 94 5.48 -2.72 13.21
C SER A 94 4.97 -1.90 14.41
N ARG A 95 4.72 -0.61 14.20
CA ARG A 95 4.12 0.23 15.24
C ARG A 95 2.75 -0.32 15.65
N ASN A 96 2.40 -0.18 16.93
CA ASN A 96 1.09 -0.60 17.45
C ASN A 96 -0.08 0.17 16.83
N GLU A 97 0.17 1.37 16.32
CA GLU A 97 -0.82 2.28 15.71
C GLU A 97 -0.87 2.12 14.18
N CYS A 98 -0.72 0.90 13.66
CA CYS A 98 -1.04 0.55 12.27
C CYS A 98 -2.49 0.07 12.19
N ASP A 99 -3.04 -0.10 10.97
CA ASP A 99 -4.46 -0.42 10.73
C ASP A 99 -4.97 -1.62 11.52
N PHE A 100 -4.13 -2.62 11.72
CA PHE A 100 -4.42 -3.85 12.47
C PHE A 100 -3.36 -4.11 13.56
N GLY A 101 -2.83 -3.05 14.15
CA GLY A 101 -1.87 -3.13 15.25
C GLY A 101 -0.46 -3.54 14.83
N SER A 102 0.28 -4.10 15.78
CA SER A 102 1.64 -4.60 15.53
C SER A 102 1.61 -5.87 14.68
N GLY A 103 2.41 -5.94 13.63
CA GLY A 103 2.46 -7.08 12.73
C GLY A 103 3.48 -6.93 11.61
N PHE A 104 3.59 -7.94 10.76
CA PHE A 104 4.31 -7.84 9.49
C PHE A 104 3.29 -7.67 8.36
N TYR A 105 3.29 -6.51 7.74
CA TYR A 105 2.31 -6.05 6.76
C TYR A 105 2.71 -6.43 5.33
N MET A 106 1.79 -7.04 4.59
CA MET A 106 1.98 -7.46 3.21
C MET A 106 0.75 -7.07 2.38
N GLY A 107 0.96 -6.46 1.23
CA GLY A 107 -0.13 -6.06 0.31
C GLY A 107 -0.35 -7.07 -0.82
N THR A 108 -1.56 -7.11 -1.35
CA THR A 108 -1.90 -7.92 -2.53
C THR A 108 -1.44 -7.29 -3.84
N ASN A 109 -1.24 -5.98 -3.86
CA ASN A 109 -0.68 -5.26 -5.00
C ASN A 109 0.67 -4.61 -4.65
N THR A 110 1.44 -4.30 -5.68
CA THR A 110 2.79 -3.75 -5.52
C THR A 110 2.80 -2.27 -5.15
N LEU A 111 1.74 -1.54 -5.51
CA LEU A 111 1.73 -0.08 -5.46
C LEU A 111 1.77 0.46 -4.03
N GLN A 112 0.92 -0.09 -3.16
CA GLN A 112 0.80 0.38 -1.79
C GLN A 112 2.13 0.26 -1.01
N PRO A 113 2.81 -0.90 -0.96
CA PRO A 113 4.10 -0.99 -0.28
C PRO A 113 5.19 -0.13 -0.94
N LEU A 114 5.13 0.10 -2.26
CA LEU A 114 6.06 0.98 -2.96
C LEU A 114 5.86 2.46 -2.59
N THR A 115 4.61 2.95 -2.60
CA THR A 115 4.30 4.34 -2.23
C THR A 115 4.54 4.63 -0.76
N LEU A 116 4.36 3.63 0.11
CA LEU A 116 4.62 3.76 1.54
C LEU A 116 6.09 4.10 1.85
N VAL A 117 7.02 3.60 1.04
CA VAL A 117 8.46 3.76 1.28
C VAL A 117 9.16 4.70 0.31
N CYS A 118 8.45 5.30 -0.65
CA CYS A 118 9.05 6.12 -1.70
C CYS A 118 9.77 7.38 -1.20
N ASN A 119 9.47 7.85 0.01
CA ASN A 119 10.10 9.02 0.63
C ASN A 119 11.36 8.70 1.45
N GLU A 120 11.71 7.42 1.59
CA GLU A 120 12.86 6.99 2.37
C GLU A 120 14.15 6.99 1.54
N ASP A 121 15.31 7.07 2.20
CA ASP A 121 16.60 7.19 1.50
C ASP A 121 17.06 5.89 0.83
N LYS A 122 16.86 4.76 1.49
CA LYS A 122 17.34 3.44 1.04
C LYS A 122 16.26 2.36 1.20
N PRO A 123 15.06 2.58 0.65
CA PRO A 123 13.98 1.64 0.82
C PRO A 123 14.26 0.34 0.06
N ARG A 124 13.62 -0.73 0.56
CA ARG A 124 13.62 -2.05 -0.06
C ARG A 124 12.20 -2.48 -0.33
N PHE A 125 12.03 -3.09 -1.48
CA PHE A 125 10.78 -3.74 -1.87
C PHE A 125 10.98 -5.26 -1.86
N TYR A 126 10.05 -5.97 -1.27
CA TYR A 126 10.11 -7.42 -1.10
C TYR A 126 8.91 -8.07 -1.79
N THR A 127 9.19 -9.15 -2.51
CA THR A 127 8.20 -10.15 -2.89
C THR A 127 8.33 -11.29 -1.88
N VAL A 128 7.23 -11.64 -1.23
CA VAL A 128 7.21 -12.68 -0.20
C VAL A 128 6.14 -13.73 -0.50
N GLU A 129 6.35 -14.95 -0.04
CA GLU A 129 5.37 -16.04 -0.05
C GLU A 129 4.91 -16.28 1.37
N LEU A 130 3.60 -16.26 1.61
CA LEU A 130 2.99 -16.62 2.88
C LEU A 130 2.32 -17.98 2.76
N ASN A 131 2.74 -18.93 3.60
CA ASN A 131 2.07 -20.21 3.75
C ASN A 131 0.98 -20.11 4.83
N MET A 132 -0.28 -20.25 4.44
CA MET A 132 -1.43 -20.11 5.34
C MET A 132 -1.77 -21.39 6.11
N THR A 133 -1.05 -22.50 5.89
CA THR A 133 -1.39 -23.80 6.49
C THR A 133 -1.33 -23.75 8.01
N GLY A 134 -2.44 -24.09 8.65
CA GLY A 134 -2.54 -24.17 10.11
C GLY A 134 -2.55 -22.81 10.83
N LEU A 135 -2.63 -21.69 10.10
CA LEU A 135 -2.81 -20.36 10.68
C LEU A 135 -4.30 -20.08 10.93
N LYS A 136 -4.60 -19.43 12.04
CA LYS A 136 -5.92 -18.87 12.33
C LYS A 136 -6.04 -17.49 11.68
N VAL A 137 -7.06 -17.30 10.87
CA VAL A 137 -7.22 -16.10 10.04
C VAL A 137 -8.50 -15.36 10.43
N LEU A 138 -8.34 -14.08 10.73
CA LEU A 138 -9.44 -13.12 10.82
C LEU A 138 -9.55 -12.38 9.50
N THR A 139 -10.66 -12.54 8.79
CA THR A 139 -10.94 -11.75 7.58
C THR A 139 -11.98 -10.69 7.91
N VAL A 140 -11.65 -9.43 7.60
CA VAL A 140 -12.53 -8.29 7.85
C VAL A 140 -12.83 -7.61 6.52
N GLU A 141 -14.09 -7.73 6.08
CA GLU A 141 -14.56 -7.07 4.84
C GLU A 141 -14.90 -5.60 5.09
N ILE A 142 -14.95 -4.80 4.02
CA ILE A 142 -15.34 -3.38 4.10
C ILE A 142 -16.69 -3.26 4.78
N GLY A 143 -16.73 -2.53 5.88
CA GLY A 143 -17.93 -2.34 6.69
C GLY A 143 -17.58 -1.76 8.06
N MET A 144 -18.57 -1.74 8.96
CA MET A 144 -18.41 -1.14 10.27
C MET A 144 -17.34 -1.85 11.12
N ASP A 145 -17.28 -3.18 11.07
CA ASP A 145 -16.26 -3.94 11.82
C ASP A 145 -14.84 -3.61 11.36
N TRP A 146 -14.64 -3.42 10.04
CA TRP A 146 -13.38 -2.99 9.49
C TRP A 146 -12.99 -1.57 9.93
N ALA A 147 -13.92 -0.61 9.83
CA ALA A 147 -13.66 0.76 10.23
C ALA A 147 -13.37 0.88 11.74
N MET A 148 -14.14 0.18 12.56
CA MET A 148 -13.96 0.21 14.02
C MET A 148 -12.69 -0.52 14.48
N LEU A 149 -12.31 -1.61 13.83
CA LEU A 149 -11.06 -2.31 14.14
C LEU A 149 -9.84 -1.43 13.84
N ILE A 150 -9.86 -0.73 12.68
CA ILE A 150 -8.85 0.28 12.36
C ILE A 150 -8.85 1.40 13.42
N ALA A 151 -10.01 1.93 13.76
CA ALA A 151 -10.13 2.99 14.77
C ALA A 151 -9.57 2.57 16.13
N TYR A 152 -9.83 1.34 16.56
CA TYR A 152 -9.28 0.78 17.79
C TYR A 152 -7.74 0.77 17.77
N TYR A 153 -7.13 0.17 16.77
CA TYR A 153 -5.67 0.09 16.67
C TYR A 153 -5.00 1.46 16.46
N ARG A 154 -5.66 2.36 15.74
CA ARG A 154 -5.19 3.73 15.53
C ARG A 154 -5.45 4.66 16.72
N LYS A 155 -6.10 4.15 17.80
CA LYS A 155 -6.46 4.87 19.04
C LYS A 155 -7.42 6.04 18.83
N GLU A 156 -8.22 5.98 17.77
CA GLU A 156 -9.27 6.96 17.49
C GLU A 156 -10.57 6.67 18.27
N MET A 157 -10.68 5.50 18.94
CA MET A 157 -11.82 5.08 19.75
C MET A 157 -11.69 5.38 21.25
N GLU A 158 -10.72 6.13 21.71
CA GLU A 158 -10.47 6.35 23.14
C GLU A 158 -11.70 6.97 23.87
N SER A 159 -12.53 7.76 23.15
CA SER A 159 -13.79 8.30 23.69
C SER A 159 -14.84 7.24 23.99
N ALA A 160 -14.73 6.03 23.41
CA ALA A 160 -15.63 4.90 23.63
C ALA A 160 -15.08 3.89 24.66
N LYS A 161 -13.94 4.15 25.27
CA LYS A 161 -13.30 3.25 26.23
C LYS A 161 -14.23 2.88 27.38
N GLY A 162 -14.27 1.59 27.73
CA GLY A 162 -15.17 1.05 28.75
C GLY A 162 -16.60 0.78 28.27
N THR A 163 -16.90 0.98 26.98
CA THR A 163 -18.18 0.57 26.39
C THR A 163 -18.09 -0.84 25.78
N PRO A 164 -19.22 -1.56 25.65
CA PRO A 164 -19.22 -2.87 25.00
C PRO A 164 -18.67 -2.85 23.57
N ILE A 165 -18.85 -1.74 22.83
CA ILE A 165 -18.31 -1.59 21.47
C ILE A 165 -16.79 -1.51 21.49
N TYR A 166 -16.19 -0.81 22.43
CA TYR A 166 -14.73 -0.74 22.56
C TYR A 166 -14.15 -2.12 22.89
N GLU A 167 -14.73 -2.84 23.87
CA GLU A 167 -14.28 -4.16 24.29
C GLU A 167 -14.41 -5.21 23.16
N LYS A 168 -15.45 -5.12 22.33
CA LYS A 168 -15.60 -5.96 21.14
C LYS A 168 -14.36 -5.88 20.24
N TYR A 169 -13.89 -4.68 19.91
CA TYR A 169 -12.77 -4.51 19.00
C TYR A 169 -11.41 -4.70 19.69
N ALA A 170 -11.33 -4.47 21.00
CA ALA A 170 -10.14 -4.77 21.79
C ALA A 170 -9.77 -6.26 21.74
N HIS A 171 -10.79 -7.13 21.64
CA HIS A 171 -10.62 -8.59 21.67
C HIS A 171 -10.91 -9.27 20.33
N MET A 172 -11.27 -8.51 19.29
CA MET A 172 -11.68 -9.08 17.99
C MET A 172 -10.60 -9.92 17.32
N ALA A 173 -9.33 -9.57 17.51
CA ALA A 173 -8.19 -10.26 16.90
C ALA A 173 -7.53 -11.30 17.84
N ASP A 174 -8.05 -11.51 19.05
CA ASP A 174 -7.45 -12.42 20.01
C ASP A 174 -7.40 -13.86 19.48
N GLY A 175 -6.22 -14.47 19.59
CA GLY A 175 -5.99 -15.84 19.19
C GLY A 175 -5.90 -16.10 17.69
N TYR A 176 -5.91 -15.05 16.86
CA TYR A 176 -5.62 -15.16 15.43
C TYR A 176 -4.12 -15.02 15.14
N ASP A 177 -3.69 -15.58 14.01
CA ASP A 177 -2.31 -15.51 13.54
C ASP A 177 -2.14 -14.46 12.44
N VAL A 178 -3.19 -14.28 11.62
CA VAL A 178 -3.20 -13.36 10.47
C VAL A 178 -4.52 -12.58 10.44
N ILE A 179 -4.43 -11.28 10.19
CA ILE A 179 -5.58 -10.44 9.85
C ILE A 179 -5.53 -10.13 8.36
N ILE A 180 -6.65 -10.32 7.66
CA ILE A 180 -6.85 -9.94 6.27
C ILE A 180 -7.91 -8.85 6.24
N GLY A 181 -7.58 -7.70 5.65
CA GLY A 181 -8.54 -6.61 5.49
C GLY A 181 -8.13 -5.67 4.37
N TYR A 182 -8.99 -4.71 4.08
CA TYR A 182 -8.71 -3.69 3.08
C TYR A 182 -7.79 -2.61 3.65
N ILE A 183 -7.05 -1.96 2.76
CA ILE A 183 -6.19 -0.83 3.12
C ILE A 183 -7.06 0.42 3.14
N ALA A 184 -7.04 1.15 4.25
CA ALA A 184 -7.77 2.39 4.38
C ALA A 184 -7.05 3.55 3.66
N ASN A 185 -7.82 4.51 3.19
CA ASN A 185 -7.33 5.71 2.53
C ASN A 185 -6.54 6.63 3.53
N ASP A 186 -5.68 7.49 3.00
CA ASP A 186 -4.80 8.38 3.78
C ASP A 186 -5.54 9.40 4.68
N ARG A 187 -6.80 9.72 4.37
CA ARG A 187 -7.65 10.62 5.19
C ARG A 187 -8.30 9.94 6.39
N MET A 188 -8.07 8.65 6.61
CA MET A 188 -8.75 7.87 7.63
C MET A 188 -8.80 8.56 9.01
N TYR A 189 -7.74 9.21 9.44
CA TYR A 189 -7.72 9.93 10.73
C TYR A 189 -8.74 11.05 10.79
N THR A 190 -8.84 11.85 9.74
CA THR A 190 -9.83 12.92 9.65
C THR A 190 -11.25 12.36 9.70
N GLU A 191 -11.53 11.33 8.92
CA GLU A 191 -12.86 10.73 8.82
C GLU A 191 -13.24 9.99 10.12
N LEU A 192 -12.33 9.25 10.72
CA LEU A 192 -12.54 8.60 12.01
C LEU A 192 -12.80 9.65 13.12
N SER A 193 -11.97 10.70 13.20
CA SER A 193 -12.17 11.78 14.16
C SER A 193 -13.55 12.43 14.00
N ARG A 194 -13.99 12.72 12.78
CA ARG A 194 -15.30 13.29 12.49
C ARG A 194 -16.46 12.37 12.86
N PHE A 195 -16.30 11.06 12.66
CA PHE A 195 -17.29 10.08 13.06
C PHE A 195 -17.46 10.06 14.59
N PHE A 196 -16.36 9.98 15.34
CA PHE A 196 -16.41 9.98 16.80
C PHE A 196 -16.89 11.34 17.39
N ASN A 197 -16.67 12.45 16.67
CA ASN A 197 -17.19 13.76 16.98
C ASN A 197 -18.64 13.99 16.48
N LYS A 198 -19.31 12.95 15.97
CA LYS A 198 -20.73 12.98 15.54
C LYS A 198 -21.00 13.97 14.39
N THR A 199 -20.02 14.17 13.52
CA THR A 199 -20.15 15.05 12.34
C THR A 199 -20.12 14.27 11.03
N LEU A 200 -19.91 12.96 11.08
CA LEU A 200 -19.93 12.03 9.96
C LEU A 200 -20.73 10.80 10.36
N THR A 201 -21.56 10.27 9.46
CA THR A 201 -22.31 9.03 9.69
C THR A 201 -21.46 7.79 9.39
N ASP A 202 -21.88 6.61 9.84
CA ASP A 202 -21.23 5.33 9.58
C ASP A 202 -21.17 4.99 8.09
N VAL A 203 -22.25 5.25 7.34
CA VAL A 203 -22.30 5.03 5.89
C VAL A 203 -21.30 5.95 5.17
N ALA A 204 -21.28 7.23 5.53
CA ALA A 204 -20.31 8.15 4.95
C ALA A 204 -18.86 7.79 5.33
N LEU A 205 -18.60 7.40 6.58
CA LEU A 205 -17.29 6.93 7.03
C LEU A 205 -16.78 5.74 6.20
N ILE A 206 -17.58 4.67 6.10
CA ILE A 206 -17.18 3.45 5.38
C ILE A 206 -16.87 3.77 3.91
N ASN A 207 -17.72 4.56 3.25
CA ASN A 207 -17.50 4.94 1.86
C ASN A 207 -16.28 5.86 1.67
N CYS A 208 -16.01 6.78 2.61
CA CYS A 208 -14.80 7.62 2.56
C CYS A 208 -13.52 6.78 2.74
N LEU A 209 -13.51 5.86 3.71
CA LEU A 209 -12.35 5.01 3.98
C LEU A 209 -12.04 4.05 2.82
N SER A 210 -13.05 3.61 2.08
CA SER A 210 -12.93 2.73 0.92
C SER A 210 -12.98 3.46 -0.43
N ALA A 211 -12.86 4.78 -0.45
CA ALA A 211 -13.00 5.59 -1.67
C ALA A 211 -11.99 5.23 -2.77
N LEU A 212 -10.79 4.78 -2.39
CA LEU A 212 -9.78 4.26 -3.30
C LEU A 212 -9.67 2.74 -3.14
N ASP A 213 -9.65 2.00 -4.24
CA ASP A 213 -9.28 0.58 -4.20
C ASP A 213 -7.76 0.45 -4.03
N LEU A 214 -7.33 0.37 -2.79
CA LEU A 214 -5.93 0.19 -2.42
C LEU A 214 -5.54 -1.29 -2.28
N GLY A 215 -6.49 -2.21 -2.48
CA GLY A 215 -6.32 -3.65 -2.34
C GLY A 215 -6.43 -4.14 -0.90
N LYS A 216 -6.16 -5.44 -0.72
CA LYS A 216 -6.16 -6.08 0.60
C LYS A 216 -4.74 -6.14 1.18
N GLN A 217 -4.67 -6.09 2.49
CA GLN A 217 -3.45 -6.34 3.26
C GLN A 217 -3.60 -7.61 4.10
N TYR A 218 -2.51 -8.34 4.20
CA TYR A 218 -2.32 -9.50 5.07
C TYR A 218 -1.34 -9.11 6.16
N VAL A 219 -1.75 -9.21 7.39
CA VAL A 219 -0.93 -8.81 8.53
C VAL A 219 -0.67 -10.02 9.40
N ALA A 220 0.58 -10.48 9.41
CA ALA A 220 1.02 -11.55 10.31
C ALA A 220 1.23 -10.93 11.70
N ILE A 221 0.32 -11.24 12.64
CA ILE A 221 0.29 -10.68 13.98
C ILE A 221 0.90 -11.63 15.03
N SER A 222 1.23 -12.86 14.65
CA SER A 222 1.89 -13.83 15.53
C SER A 222 3.28 -14.21 15.00
N GLU A 223 4.18 -14.60 15.90
CA GLU A 223 5.48 -15.18 15.51
C GLU A 223 5.32 -16.44 14.66
N LYS A 224 4.26 -17.22 14.91
CA LYS A 224 3.93 -18.42 14.14
C LYS A 224 3.67 -18.08 12.68
N ALA A 225 2.87 -17.03 12.41
CA ALA A 225 2.62 -16.56 11.05
C ALA A 225 3.88 -15.99 10.41
N CYS A 226 4.66 -15.19 11.14
CA CYS A 226 5.91 -14.63 10.62
C CYS A 226 6.91 -15.70 10.20
N LYS A 227 7.03 -16.81 10.92
CA LYS A 227 7.88 -17.97 10.56
C LYS A 227 7.44 -18.69 9.28
N GLN A 228 6.21 -18.47 8.84
CA GLN A 228 5.68 -19.04 7.58
C GLN A 228 5.82 -18.11 6.37
N ILE A 229 6.48 -16.96 6.56
CA ILE A 229 6.78 -16.02 5.48
C ILE A 229 8.19 -16.31 4.92
N LYS A 230 8.25 -16.46 3.60
CA LYS A 230 9.52 -16.65 2.88
C LYS A 230 9.76 -15.47 1.95
N ILE A 231 10.94 -14.86 2.05
CA ILE A 231 11.37 -13.84 1.08
C ILE A 231 11.74 -14.55 -0.22
N LEU A 232 11.02 -14.20 -1.31
CA LEU A 232 11.31 -14.69 -2.66
C LEU A 232 12.29 -13.76 -3.39
N LYS A 233 12.14 -12.44 -3.16
CA LYS A 233 12.97 -11.42 -3.82
C LYS A 233 13.07 -10.18 -2.95
N GLU A 234 14.25 -9.57 -2.93
CA GLU A 234 14.51 -8.25 -2.38
C GLU A 234 15.05 -7.33 -3.46
N GLU A 235 14.50 -6.13 -3.57
CA GLU A 235 14.89 -5.14 -4.59
C GLU A 235 15.13 -3.77 -3.94
N PRO A 236 16.29 -3.15 -4.17
CA PRO A 236 16.48 -1.74 -3.88
C PRO A 236 15.67 -0.91 -4.87
N LEU A 237 15.08 0.19 -4.44
CA LEU A 237 14.44 1.16 -5.34
C LEU A 237 15.46 2.18 -5.82
N SER A 238 15.47 2.41 -7.13
CA SER A 238 16.34 3.39 -7.77
C SER A 238 15.81 4.82 -7.61
N GLN A 239 16.65 5.82 -7.82
CA GLN A 239 16.23 7.22 -7.76
C GLN A 239 15.13 7.55 -8.76
N LEU A 240 15.15 6.95 -9.95
CA LEU A 240 14.08 7.10 -10.93
C LEU A 240 12.75 6.56 -10.38
N GLU A 241 12.74 5.32 -9.87
CA GLU A 241 11.55 4.71 -9.28
C GLU A 241 11.02 5.56 -8.12
N LEU A 242 11.90 6.03 -7.22
CA LEU A 242 11.50 6.88 -6.09
C LEU A 242 10.87 8.20 -6.55
N SER A 243 11.43 8.87 -7.57
CA SER A 243 10.88 10.12 -8.08
C SER A 243 9.48 9.92 -8.67
N LEU A 244 9.31 8.89 -9.49
CA LEU A 244 8.02 8.56 -10.12
C LEU A 244 6.97 8.14 -9.09
N LEU A 245 7.35 7.34 -8.10
CA LEU A 245 6.46 6.90 -7.03
C LEU A 245 6.02 8.06 -6.12
N LYS A 246 6.89 9.05 -5.88
CA LYS A 246 6.55 10.28 -5.12
C LYS A 246 5.48 11.10 -5.83
N ASP A 247 5.66 11.35 -7.11
CA ASP A 247 4.69 12.11 -7.90
C ASP A 247 3.32 11.41 -7.90
N MET A 248 3.33 10.11 -8.20
CA MET A 248 2.12 9.31 -8.22
C MET A 248 1.43 9.26 -6.84
N SER A 249 2.19 9.11 -5.75
CA SER A 249 1.64 9.14 -4.39
C SER A 249 0.98 10.49 -4.09
N ALA A 250 1.57 11.60 -4.55
CA ALA A 250 1.00 12.93 -4.38
C ALA A 250 -0.29 13.13 -5.19
N GLU A 251 -0.35 12.62 -6.41
CA GLU A 251 -1.55 12.68 -7.26
C GLU A 251 -2.68 11.85 -6.68
N ARG A 252 -2.42 10.60 -6.29
CA ARG A 252 -3.42 9.72 -5.64
C ARG A 252 -3.95 10.29 -4.33
N ARG A 253 -3.10 10.96 -3.55
CA ARG A 253 -3.56 11.64 -2.33
C ARG A 253 -4.55 12.76 -2.64
N LYS A 254 -4.32 13.57 -3.68
CA LYS A 254 -5.25 14.60 -4.12
C LYS A 254 -6.57 14.01 -4.60
N GLU A 255 -6.50 12.94 -5.39
CA GLU A 255 -7.68 12.22 -5.87
C GLU A 255 -8.49 11.66 -4.69
N GLY A 256 -7.84 10.98 -3.75
CA GLY A 256 -8.50 10.44 -2.55
C GLY A 256 -9.17 11.51 -1.69
N ILE A 257 -8.59 12.72 -1.60
CA ILE A 257 -9.19 13.86 -0.91
C ILE A 257 -10.46 14.32 -1.63
N ALA A 258 -10.40 14.52 -2.94
CA ALA A 258 -11.55 14.97 -3.73
C ALA A 258 -12.71 13.96 -3.68
N LEU A 259 -12.41 12.66 -3.84
CA LEU A 259 -13.41 11.60 -3.74
C LEU A 259 -14.06 11.54 -2.35
N ALA A 260 -13.30 11.68 -1.28
CA ALA A 260 -13.86 11.69 0.08
C ALA A 260 -14.81 12.89 0.30
N GLU A 261 -14.48 14.08 -0.22
CA GLU A 261 -15.36 15.26 -0.16
C GLU A 261 -16.67 15.06 -0.92
N GLU A 262 -16.62 14.45 -2.11
CA GLU A 262 -17.82 14.11 -2.89
C GLU A 262 -18.70 13.07 -2.15
N ILE A 263 -18.08 12.05 -1.57
CA ILE A 263 -18.75 10.99 -0.81
C ILE A 263 -19.46 11.57 0.42
N GLU A 264 -18.81 12.46 1.16
CA GLU A 264 -19.41 13.12 2.32
C GLU A 264 -20.69 13.89 1.93
N VAL A 265 -20.66 14.65 0.85
CA VAL A 265 -21.84 15.39 0.37
C VAL A 265 -22.95 14.41 -0.03
N LYS A 266 -22.60 13.32 -0.71
CA LYS A 266 -23.53 12.32 -1.17
C LYS A 266 -24.25 11.59 -0.04
N TYR A 267 -23.48 11.14 0.98
CA TYR A 267 -23.99 10.25 2.03
C TYR A 267 -24.29 10.98 3.36
N ARG A 268 -24.19 12.32 3.42
CA ARG A 268 -24.36 13.11 4.67
C ARG A 268 -25.66 12.90 5.44
N ARG A 269 -26.71 12.34 4.77
CA ARG A 269 -28.04 12.08 5.35
C ARG A 269 -28.34 10.59 5.48
N GLU A 270 -27.38 9.73 5.16
CA GLU A 270 -27.52 8.29 5.21
C GLU A 270 -26.75 7.73 6.39
N GLY A 271 -27.33 6.67 7.02
CA GLY A 271 -26.71 6.00 8.15
C GLY A 271 -26.96 6.68 9.49
N LYS A 272 -26.16 6.32 10.49
CA LYS A 272 -26.26 6.75 11.88
C LYS A 272 -25.00 7.45 12.36
N PHE A 273 -25.17 8.43 13.24
CA PHE A 273 -24.06 9.01 13.98
C PHE A 273 -23.60 8.09 15.12
N PHE A 274 -22.38 8.28 15.60
CA PHE A 274 -21.76 7.40 16.58
C PHE A 274 -22.57 7.28 17.89
N ASP A 275 -23.20 8.37 18.35
CA ASP A 275 -24.03 8.32 19.56
C ASP A 275 -25.36 7.61 19.38
N GLU A 276 -25.92 7.54 18.18
CA GLU A 276 -27.09 6.76 17.84
C GLU A 276 -26.74 5.26 17.88
N ILE A 277 -25.55 4.91 17.35
CA ILE A 277 -25.03 3.53 17.41
C ILE A 277 -24.79 3.08 18.84
N LEU A 278 -24.23 3.95 19.70
CA LEU A 278 -24.02 3.63 21.11
C LEU A 278 -25.31 3.40 21.91
N LYS A 279 -26.40 4.06 21.52
CA LYS A 279 -27.73 3.89 22.16
C LYS A 279 -28.50 2.69 21.63
N GLY A 280 -28.04 2.06 20.54
CA GLY A 280 -28.73 0.97 19.86
C GLY A 280 -29.96 1.42 19.05
N GLU A 281 -30.01 2.70 18.70
CA GLU A 281 -31.08 3.32 17.89
C GLU A 281 -30.92 3.06 16.39
#